data_1e4f0b9770d1e8e9d7554cc2fe88c317
#
_entry.id   1e4f0b9770d1e8e9d7554cc2fe88c317
#
_cell.length_a   1.000
_cell.length_b   1.000
_cell.length_c   1.000
_cell.angle_alpha   90.00
_cell.angle_beta   90.00
_cell.angle_gamma   90.00
#
_symmetry.space_group_name_H-M   'P 1'
#
loop_
_entity.id
_entity.type
_entity.pdbx_description
1 polymer ?
#
loop_
_entity_poly.entity_id
_entity_poly.type
_entity_poly.pdbx_seq_one_letter_code
_entity_poly.pdbx_strand_id
1 'polypeptide(L)'
;HCTLIYSELVMITKGLLIKPIPYPEESAASFLLRAAQQNKHSSVYNMLGMENIKFLAKQAPHCFLTELPRFRYALQVLDLDPAFESLALETTKPTNSSARKWGKLEVDYKLFKSHEYSYCPKCLAEKPFFKKLWLLKPIFACPTHSVYLLDSCYQCGKPIKLLSGKVSICSSCNFQLIDTPTVYCSSMSLIHWFLEILESDSDVFLHQFSSYWLAIDKFANLERNLTTEE
;
A
#
# COMPACT_ATOMS: atom_id res chain seq x y z
N HIS A 1 -24.06 13.76 -12.68
CA HIS A 1 -25.11 13.37 -11.69
C HIS A 1 -24.59 12.55 -10.51
N CYS A 2 -23.35 12.76 -10.08
CA CYS A 2 -22.77 12.05 -8.92
C CYS A 2 -22.43 12.98 -7.75
N THR A 3 -22.89 14.23 -7.77
CA THR A 3 -22.48 15.26 -6.80
C THR A 3 -23.50 15.52 -5.68
N LEU A 4 -24.59 14.77 -5.61
CA LEU A 4 -25.71 15.11 -4.71
C LEU A 4 -26.04 14.05 -3.65
N ILE A 5 -25.20 13.04 -3.41
CA ILE A 5 -25.48 12.01 -2.37
C ILE A 5 -24.60 12.20 -1.10
N TYR A 6 -23.78 13.23 -1.05
CA TYR A 6 -22.86 13.44 0.09
C TYR A 6 -23.47 14.19 1.30
N SER A 7 -24.70 14.67 1.22
CA SER A 7 -25.24 15.63 2.21
C SER A 7 -26.08 15.04 3.35
N GLU A 8 -26.34 13.73 3.39
CA GLU A 8 -27.23 13.16 4.42
C GLU A 8 -26.74 11.88 5.13
N LEU A 9 -25.50 11.46 4.93
CA LEU A 9 -24.94 10.41 5.77
C LEU A 9 -24.46 11.04 7.08
N VAL A 10 -25.23 10.86 8.14
CA VAL A 10 -24.80 11.12 9.52
C VAL A 10 -23.54 10.27 9.75
N MET A 11 -22.37 10.87 9.64
CA MET A 11 -21.13 10.21 9.98
C MET A 11 -21.11 9.97 11.49
N ILE A 12 -21.18 8.71 11.88
CA ILE A 12 -20.93 8.33 13.27
C ILE A 12 -19.42 8.38 13.44
N THR A 13 -18.92 9.51 13.93
CA THR A 13 -17.50 9.67 14.25
C THR A 13 -17.16 8.79 15.45
N LYS A 14 -16.18 7.91 15.29
CA LYS A 14 -15.61 7.11 16.36
C LYS A 14 -14.19 7.63 16.62
N GLY A 15 -14.07 8.73 17.36
CA GLY A 15 -12.76 9.26 17.73
C GLY A 15 -11.90 8.17 18.38
N LEU A 16 -10.64 8.06 17.94
CA LEU A 16 -9.69 7.12 18.52
C LEU A 16 -9.20 7.62 19.89
N LEU A 17 -9.07 6.70 20.85
CA LEU A 17 -8.49 6.99 22.15
C LEU A 17 -6.99 7.35 22.01
N ILE A 18 -6.27 6.59 21.18
CA ILE A 18 -4.88 6.83 20.85
C ILE A 18 -4.81 7.26 19.38
N LYS A 19 -4.41 8.51 19.13
CA LYS A 19 -4.19 9.06 17.78
C LYS A 19 -2.70 8.94 17.42
N PRO A 20 -2.30 7.92 16.65
CA PRO A 20 -0.89 7.75 16.29
C PRO A 20 -0.42 8.85 15.34
N ILE A 21 0.86 9.17 15.42
CA ILE A 21 1.53 10.00 14.42
C ILE A 21 2.08 9.08 13.33
N PRO A 22 1.89 9.39 12.03
CA PRO A 22 2.45 8.58 10.96
C PRO A 22 3.98 8.67 10.94
N TYR A 23 4.64 7.57 10.55
CA TYR A 23 6.06 7.61 10.25
C TYR A 23 6.30 8.26 8.88
N PRO A 24 7.44 8.94 8.68
CA PRO A 24 7.89 9.27 7.33
C PRO A 24 7.90 8.01 6.45
N GLU A 25 7.48 8.10 5.20
CA GLU A 25 7.40 6.98 4.25
C GLU A 25 6.35 5.90 4.57
N GLU A 26 5.57 6.02 5.64
CA GLU A 26 4.52 5.05 5.96
C GLU A 26 3.41 5.07 4.91
N SER A 27 2.87 3.89 4.56
CA SER A 27 1.68 3.81 3.71
C SER A 27 0.40 4.06 4.50
N ALA A 28 -0.63 4.62 3.84
CA ALA A 28 -1.94 4.85 4.45
C ALA A 28 -2.54 3.58 5.09
N ALA A 29 -2.39 2.43 4.43
CA ALA A 29 -2.86 1.14 4.94
C ALA A 29 -2.13 0.72 6.21
N SER A 30 -0.80 0.89 6.25
CA SER A 30 0.02 0.61 7.43
C SER A 30 -0.38 1.49 8.61
N PHE A 31 -0.55 2.78 8.36
CA PHE A 31 -0.96 3.75 9.37
C PHE A 31 -2.29 3.35 10.02
N LEU A 32 -3.31 3.02 9.22
CA LEU A 32 -4.62 2.58 9.75
C LEU A 32 -4.51 1.26 10.51
N LEU A 33 -3.70 0.31 10.05
CA LEU A 33 -3.47 -0.95 10.76
C LEU A 33 -2.81 -0.71 12.13
N ARG A 34 -1.82 0.17 12.18
CA ARG A 34 -1.14 0.56 13.42
C ARG A 34 -2.08 1.31 14.38
N ALA A 35 -2.93 2.19 13.84
CA ALA A 35 -3.97 2.87 14.61
C ALA A 35 -4.95 1.87 15.22
N ALA A 36 -5.42 0.89 14.45
CA ALA A 36 -6.28 -0.18 14.93
C ALA A 36 -5.60 -0.99 16.05
N GLN A 37 -4.35 -1.37 15.85
CA GLN A 37 -3.58 -2.14 16.83
C GLN A 37 -3.40 -1.37 18.16
N GLN A 38 -3.05 -0.09 18.12
CA GLN A 38 -2.86 0.74 19.32
C GLN A 38 -4.17 0.95 20.08
N ASN A 39 -5.28 1.01 19.38
CA ASN A 39 -6.63 1.14 19.98
C ASN A 39 -7.29 -0.22 20.28
N LYS A 40 -6.54 -1.32 20.26
CA LYS A 40 -7.02 -2.67 20.61
C LYS A 40 -8.11 -3.21 19.70
N HIS A 41 -8.25 -2.70 18.50
CA HIS A 41 -9.12 -3.28 17.48
C HIS A 41 -8.46 -4.49 16.80
N SER A 42 -9.23 -5.51 16.49
CA SER A 42 -8.74 -6.73 15.83
C SER A 42 -8.43 -6.52 14.34
N SER A 43 -8.96 -5.45 13.74
CA SER A 43 -8.75 -5.09 12.34
C SER A 43 -9.10 -3.63 12.08
N VAL A 44 -8.65 -3.10 10.94
CA VAL A 44 -9.06 -1.78 10.44
C VAL A 44 -10.58 -1.74 10.22
N TYR A 45 -11.17 -2.85 9.75
CA TYR A 45 -12.61 -2.95 9.55
C TYR A 45 -13.39 -2.77 10.87
N ASN A 46 -12.92 -3.41 11.94
CA ASN A 46 -13.54 -3.28 13.26
C ASN A 46 -13.42 -1.86 13.82
N MET A 47 -12.30 -1.21 13.56
CA MET A 47 -12.06 0.18 13.97
C MET A 47 -12.99 1.14 13.24
N LEU A 48 -13.15 1.00 11.92
CA LEU A 48 -14.02 1.86 11.11
C LEU A 48 -15.52 1.65 11.36
N GLY A 49 -15.92 0.45 11.78
CA GLY A 49 -17.33 0.07 11.96
C GLY A 49 -18.00 -0.41 10.68
N MET A 50 -19.03 -1.27 10.84
CA MET A 50 -19.68 -1.96 9.72
C MET A 50 -20.42 -1.03 8.75
N GLU A 51 -21.05 0.04 9.26
CA GLU A 51 -21.78 1.01 8.44
C GLU A 51 -20.86 1.72 7.46
N ASN A 52 -19.70 2.15 7.97
CA ASN A 52 -18.68 2.84 7.17
C ASN A 52 -18.05 1.91 6.14
N ILE A 53 -17.88 0.62 6.47
CA ILE A 53 -17.32 -0.38 5.57
C ILE A 53 -18.27 -0.67 4.40
N LYS A 54 -19.59 -0.77 4.62
CA LYS A 54 -20.55 -0.98 3.55
C LYS A 54 -20.49 0.12 2.49
N PHE A 55 -20.25 1.36 2.90
CA PHE A 55 -20.04 2.47 1.99
C PHE A 55 -18.73 2.31 1.20
N LEU A 56 -17.65 1.92 1.87
CA LEU A 56 -16.32 1.75 1.27
C LEU A 56 -16.24 0.50 0.39
N ALA A 57 -16.91 -0.60 0.76
CA ALA A 57 -16.85 -1.89 0.06
C ALA A 57 -17.56 -1.91 -1.30
N LYS A 58 -18.54 -1.01 -1.53
CA LYS A 58 -19.23 -0.93 -2.83
C LYS A 58 -18.34 -0.58 -4.01
N GLN A 59 -17.09 -0.19 -3.79
CA GLN A 59 -16.21 0.37 -4.82
C GLN A 59 -14.85 -0.32 -5.00
N ALA A 60 -14.69 -1.57 -4.66
CA ALA A 60 -13.48 -2.38 -4.72
C ALA A 60 -12.63 -2.37 -3.41
N PRO A 61 -12.57 -3.51 -2.71
CA PRO A 61 -12.04 -3.59 -1.34
C PRO A 61 -10.52 -3.41 -1.22
N HIS A 62 -9.78 -3.48 -2.31
CA HIS A 62 -8.31 -3.56 -2.26
C HIS A 62 -7.60 -2.22 -2.47
N CYS A 63 -8.22 -1.27 -3.18
CA CYS A 63 -7.61 0.03 -3.48
C CYS A 63 -7.94 1.11 -2.44
N PHE A 64 -8.86 0.83 -1.52
CA PHE A 64 -9.49 1.87 -0.76
C PHE A 64 -8.57 2.56 0.27
N LEU A 65 -7.57 1.88 0.75
CA LEU A 65 -6.62 2.45 1.71
C LEU A 65 -5.43 3.17 1.08
N THR A 66 -5.26 3.04 -0.22
CA THR A 66 -4.21 3.74 -0.94
C THR A 66 -4.73 4.99 -1.65
N GLU A 67 -6.05 5.08 -1.90
CA GLU A 67 -6.67 6.19 -2.63
C GLU A 67 -7.16 7.30 -1.70
N LEU A 68 -6.78 8.52 -2.02
CA LEU A 68 -7.04 9.71 -1.21
C LEU A 68 -8.50 9.90 -0.79
N PRO A 69 -9.53 9.80 -1.66
CA PRO A 69 -10.90 10.06 -1.23
C PRO A 69 -11.38 9.14 -0.11
N ARG A 70 -10.94 7.90 -0.13
CA ARG A 70 -11.35 6.89 0.85
C ARG A 70 -10.53 6.96 2.13
N PHE A 71 -9.25 7.25 1.99
CA PHE A 71 -8.41 7.50 3.14
C PHE A 71 -8.85 8.75 3.89
N ARG A 72 -9.20 9.83 3.17
CA ARG A 72 -9.82 11.04 3.72
C ARG A 72 -11.08 10.71 4.53
N TYR A 73 -11.97 9.90 3.97
CA TYR A 73 -13.15 9.44 4.69
C TYR A 73 -12.80 8.69 5.98
N ALA A 74 -11.82 7.78 5.93
CA ALA A 74 -11.35 7.08 7.13
C ALA A 74 -10.78 8.04 8.19
N LEU A 75 -10.00 9.06 7.78
CA LEU A 75 -9.49 10.09 8.68
C LEU A 75 -10.63 10.86 9.36
N GLN A 76 -11.67 11.24 8.62
CA GLN A 76 -12.84 11.95 9.15
C GLN A 76 -13.62 11.09 10.16
N VAL A 77 -13.90 9.83 9.83
CA VAL A 77 -14.60 8.88 10.71
C VAL A 77 -13.85 8.68 12.03
N LEU A 78 -12.51 8.64 11.96
CA LEU A 78 -11.63 8.38 13.11
C LEU A 78 -11.22 9.65 13.86
N ASP A 79 -11.67 10.81 13.41
CA ASP A 79 -11.28 12.12 13.96
C ASP A 79 -9.75 12.29 14.00
N LEU A 80 -9.11 11.98 12.88
CA LEU A 80 -7.67 12.11 12.68
C LEU A 80 -7.32 13.37 11.89
N ASP A 81 -6.06 13.82 12.01
CA ASP A 81 -5.58 15.03 11.36
C ASP A 81 -5.68 14.92 9.82
N PRO A 82 -6.35 15.86 9.13
CA PRO A 82 -6.40 15.91 7.67
C PRO A 82 -5.02 16.01 7.00
N ALA A 83 -4.00 16.53 7.67
CA ALA A 83 -2.63 16.59 7.15
C ALA A 83 -2.07 15.18 6.81
N PHE A 84 -2.62 14.12 7.39
CA PHE A 84 -2.23 12.73 7.09
C PHE A 84 -2.69 12.25 5.71
N GLU A 85 -3.50 13.03 4.97
CA GLU A 85 -3.88 12.72 3.59
C GLU A 85 -2.67 12.47 2.67
N SER A 86 -1.52 13.06 2.97
CA SER A 86 -0.26 12.86 2.25
C SER A 86 0.24 11.40 2.23
N LEU A 87 -0.24 10.55 3.13
CA LEU A 87 0.07 9.11 3.14
C LEU A 87 -0.61 8.36 1.98
N ALA A 88 -1.74 8.85 1.49
CA ALA A 88 -2.49 8.24 0.41
C ALA A 88 -1.93 8.62 -0.97
N LEU A 89 -2.44 7.93 -1.99
CA LEU A 89 -2.15 8.20 -3.39
C LEU A 89 -3.32 9.00 -3.98
N GLU A 90 -3.02 10.18 -4.52
CA GLU A 90 -4.00 11.00 -5.19
C GLU A 90 -4.16 10.55 -6.65
N THR A 91 -5.41 10.40 -7.12
CA THR A 91 -5.71 10.20 -8.54
C THR A 91 -5.61 11.50 -9.30
N THR A 92 -4.93 11.52 -10.44
CA THR A 92 -4.67 12.75 -11.20
C THR A 92 -5.89 13.25 -11.98
N LYS A 93 -6.83 12.36 -12.33
CA LYS A 93 -8.06 12.73 -13.08
C LYS A 93 -9.27 11.95 -12.56
N PRO A 94 -10.42 12.62 -12.36
CA PRO A 94 -11.60 11.98 -11.74
C PRO A 94 -12.30 10.92 -12.59
N THR A 95 -12.08 10.85 -13.89
CA THR A 95 -12.92 10.05 -14.79
C THR A 95 -12.24 8.92 -15.55
N ASN A 96 -10.90 8.86 -15.62
CA ASN A 96 -10.19 7.81 -16.37
C ASN A 96 -8.71 7.72 -16.02
N SER A 97 -8.29 8.07 -14.81
CA SER A 97 -6.87 8.15 -14.58
C SER A 97 -6.26 6.80 -14.26
N SER A 98 -5.48 6.35 -15.23
CA SER A 98 -4.52 5.29 -15.05
C SER A 98 -3.28 5.74 -14.25
N ALA A 99 -3.26 6.94 -13.67
CA ALA A 99 -2.11 7.48 -12.97
C ALA A 99 -2.42 7.89 -11.53
N ARG A 100 -1.40 7.84 -10.69
CA ARG A 100 -1.41 8.27 -9.28
C ARG A 100 -0.29 9.27 -9.05
N LYS A 101 -0.52 10.29 -8.25
CA LYS A 101 0.52 11.22 -7.85
C LYS A 101 1.52 10.59 -6.89
N TRP A 102 2.79 10.75 -7.21
CA TRP A 102 3.93 10.45 -6.36
C TRP A 102 4.81 11.69 -6.28
N GLY A 103 4.66 12.47 -5.20
CA GLY A 103 5.22 13.83 -5.20
C GLY A 103 4.62 14.68 -6.31
N LYS A 104 5.45 15.18 -7.22
CA LYS A 104 5.01 15.92 -8.41
C LYS A 104 4.74 15.04 -9.63
N LEU A 105 5.20 13.78 -9.61
CA LEU A 105 5.13 12.85 -10.74
C LEU A 105 3.74 12.21 -10.87
N GLU A 106 3.36 11.91 -12.10
CA GLU A 106 2.19 11.10 -12.45
C GLU A 106 2.62 9.67 -12.80
N VAL A 107 2.56 8.76 -11.84
CA VAL A 107 2.95 7.35 -11.99
C VAL A 107 1.78 6.51 -12.48
N ASP A 108 1.96 5.74 -13.58
CA ASP A 108 0.93 4.82 -14.09
C ASP A 108 0.50 3.84 -12.98
N TYR A 109 -0.83 3.64 -12.83
CA TYR A 109 -1.37 2.73 -11.82
C TYR A 109 -0.88 1.28 -11.99
N LYS A 110 -0.52 0.88 -13.21
CA LYS A 110 0.03 -0.45 -13.52
C LYS A 110 1.36 -0.72 -12.84
N LEU A 111 2.10 0.34 -12.46
CA LEU A 111 3.32 0.23 -11.66
C LEU A 111 3.04 0.00 -10.18
N PHE A 112 1.79 0.10 -9.73
CA PHE A 112 1.42 -0.22 -8.36
C PHE A 112 0.95 -1.67 -8.22
N LYS A 113 1.24 -2.28 -7.08
CA LYS A 113 0.73 -3.59 -6.68
C LYS A 113 -0.75 -3.44 -6.33
N SER A 114 -1.61 -4.21 -6.98
CA SER A 114 -3.07 -4.06 -6.85
C SER A 114 -3.66 -4.75 -5.62
N HIS A 115 -3.09 -5.87 -5.21
CA HIS A 115 -3.67 -6.76 -4.18
C HIS A 115 -2.65 -7.28 -3.17
N GLU A 116 -1.37 -7.07 -3.40
CA GLU A 116 -0.28 -7.66 -2.65
C GLU A 116 0.52 -6.55 -1.95
N TYR A 117 0.72 -6.74 -0.67
CA TYR A 117 1.59 -5.88 0.12
C TYR A 117 2.93 -6.58 0.31
N SER A 118 3.98 -5.90 -0.08
CA SER A 118 5.32 -6.42 0.14
C SER A 118 5.93 -5.84 1.40
N TYR A 119 6.89 -6.57 1.98
CA TYR A 119 7.61 -6.14 3.18
C TYR A 119 9.06 -6.60 3.17
N CYS A 120 9.89 -5.87 3.90
CA CYS A 120 11.23 -6.26 4.27
C CYS A 120 11.24 -6.67 5.75
N PRO A 121 11.60 -7.92 6.11
CA PRO A 121 11.63 -8.37 7.49
C PRO A 121 12.54 -7.51 8.37
N LYS A 122 13.70 -7.10 7.85
CA LYS A 122 14.66 -6.24 8.56
C LYS A 122 14.10 -4.85 8.86
N CYS A 123 13.44 -4.21 7.87
CA CYS A 123 12.77 -2.92 8.12
C CYS A 123 11.66 -3.05 9.17
N LEU A 124 10.85 -4.12 9.12
CA LEU A 124 9.79 -4.34 10.11
C LEU A 124 10.34 -4.58 11.52
N ALA A 125 11.53 -5.19 11.64
CA ALA A 125 12.21 -5.38 12.93
C ALA A 125 12.73 -4.04 13.49
N GLU A 126 13.23 -3.16 12.63
CA GLU A 126 13.69 -1.83 13.03
C GLU A 126 12.53 -0.90 13.42
N LYS A 127 11.53 -0.83 12.57
CA LYS A 127 10.32 -0.01 12.77
C LYS A 127 9.09 -0.73 12.21
N PRO A 128 8.07 -0.97 13.03
CA PRO A 128 6.91 -1.80 12.65
C PRO A 128 5.91 -1.01 11.80
N PHE A 129 6.25 -0.74 10.55
CA PHE A 129 5.33 -0.16 9.56
C PHE A 129 5.70 -0.59 8.13
N PHE A 130 4.69 -0.58 7.23
CA PHE A 130 4.87 -0.86 5.81
C PHE A 130 5.10 0.44 5.04
N LYS A 131 6.21 0.49 4.32
CA LYS A 131 6.59 1.68 3.56
C LYS A 131 5.69 1.88 2.34
N LYS A 132 5.35 3.14 2.02
CA LYS A 132 4.61 3.53 0.81
C LYS A 132 5.35 3.09 -0.46
N LEU A 133 6.68 3.15 -0.45
CA LEU A 133 7.53 2.74 -1.55
C LEU A 133 7.33 1.27 -1.97
N TRP A 134 7.00 0.38 -1.03
CA TRP A 134 6.78 -1.05 -1.32
C TRP A 134 5.50 -1.34 -2.10
N LEU A 135 4.65 -0.34 -2.31
CA LEU A 135 3.48 -0.43 -3.20
C LEU A 135 3.86 -0.42 -4.68
N LEU A 136 5.07 0.02 -5.02
CA LEU A 136 5.55 0.09 -6.40
C LEU A 136 6.14 -1.25 -6.84
N LYS A 137 5.71 -1.77 -7.99
CA LYS A 137 6.19 -3.04 -8.55
C LYS A 137 7.68 -3.04 -8.87
N PRO A 138 8.28 -1.95 -9.41
CA PRO A 138 9.70 -1.89 -9.65
C PRO A 138 10.56 -2.00 -8.38
N ILE A 139 9.97 -1.79 -7.22
CA ILE A 139 10.63 -1.98 -5.92
C ILE A 139 10.41 -3.44 -5.48
N PHE A 140 11.20 -4.34 -6.03
CA PHE A 140 11.17 -5.77 -5.71
C PHE A 140 12.17 -6.18 -4.62
N ALA A 141 13.11 -5.29 -4.27
CA ALA A 141 14.01 -5.48 -3.15
C ALA A 141 14.08 -4.20 -2.29
N CYS A 142 14.47 -4.37 -1.04
CA CYS A 142 14.59 -3.28 -0.09
C CYS A 142 15.81 -2.41 -0.38
N PRO A 143 15.67 -1.11 -0.66
CA PRO A 143 16.83 -0.24 -0.92
C PRO A 143 17.79 -0.13 0.27
N THR A 144 17.26 -0.21 1.49
CA THR A 144 18.06 -0.10 2.73
C THR A 144 18.86 -1.37 3.04
N HIS A 145 18.26 -2.55 2.81
CA HIS A 145 18.85 -3.83 3.27
C HIS A 145 19.35 -4.72 2.14
N SER A 146 19.13 -4.34 0.87
CA SER A 146 19.48 -5.12 -0.32
C SER A 146 18.99 -6.57 -0.26
N VAL A 147 17.77 -6.78 0.24
CA VAL A 147 17.10 -8.08 0.29
C VAL A 147 15.80 -8.03 -0.50
N TYR A 148 15.42 -9.15 -1.12
CA TYR A 148 14.14 -9.22 -1.81
C TYR A 148 12.97 -8.91 -0.88
N LEU A 149 12.00 -8.14 -1.36
CA LEU A 149 10.75 -7.92 -0.67
C LEU A 149 9.86 -9.17 -0.80
N LEU A 150 9.13 -9.47 0.26
CA LEU A 150 8.24 -10.61 0.35
C LEU A 150 6.78 -10.13 0.37
N ASP A 151 5.90 -10.80 -0.36
CA ASP A 151 4.47 -10.49 -0.47
C ASP A 151 3.58 -11.54 0.22
N SER A 152 4.19 -12.63 0.65
CA SER A 152 3.53 -13.76 1.28
C SER A 152 4.20 -14.14 2.61
N CYS A 153 3.45 -14.85 3.43
CA CYS A 153 3.96 -15.36 4.71
C CYS A 153 4.86 -16.57 4.49
N TYR A 154 6.06 -16.54 5.04
CA TYR A 154 7.01 -17.65 4.96
C TYR A 154 6.44 -18.97 5.52
N GLN A 155 5.68 -18.89 6.63
CA GLN A 155 5.17 -20.09 7.31
C GLN A 155 3.98 -20.74 6.60
N CYS A 156 3.02 -19.96 6.06
CA CYS A 156 1.77 -20.49 5.51
C CYS A 156 1.53 -20.19 4.02
N GLY A 157 2.45 -19.49 3.36
CA GLY A 157 2.38 -19.13 1.95
C GLY A 157 1.27 -18.14 1.57
N LYS A 158 0.41 -17.71 2.51
CA LYS A 158 -0.70 -16.81 2.19
C LYS A 158 -0.23 -15.39 1.98
N PRO A 159 -0.86 -14.64 1.05
CA PRO A 159 -0.56 -13.23 0.81
C PRO A 159 -0.73 -12.38 2.08
N ILE A 160 0.10 -11.35 2.20
CA ILE A 160 0.04 -10.41 3.33
C ILE A 160 -1.16 -9.48 3.18
N LYS A 161 -1.98 -9.37 4.23
CA LYS A 161 -3.18 -8.53 4.30
C LYS A 161 -3.01 -7.45 5.36
N LEU A 162 -3.00 -6.18 4.95
CA LEU A 162 -2.82 -5.07 5.91
C LEU A 162 -4.10 -4.64 6.64
N LEU A 163 -5.28 -5.10 6.22
CA LEU A 163 -6.53 -4.67 6.84
C LEU A 163 -6.97 -5.53 8.02
N SER A 164 -6.31 -6.66 8.20
CA SER A 164 -6.61 -7.60 9.29
C SER A 164 -5.32 -8.02 9.98
N GLY A 165 -5.35 -8.08 11.29
CA GLY A 165 -4.21 -8.53 12.09
C GLY A 165 -3.36 -7.40 12.68
N LYS A 166 -2.07 -7.64 12.78
CA LYS A 166 -1.07 -6.73 13.36
C LYS A 166 0.05 -6.46 12.36
N VAL A 167 0.75 -5.35 12.51
CA VAL A 167 1.76 -4.91 11.54
C VAL A 167 2.84 -5.96 11.26
N SER A 168 3.38 -6.61 12.28
CA SER A 168 4.50 -7.55 12.12
C SER A 168 4.09 -9.02 12.22
N ILE A 169 2.79 -9.32 12.12
CA ILE A 169 2.26 -10.67 12.36
C ILE A 169 1.36 -11.08 11.19
N CYS A 170 1.57 -12.28 10.67
CA CYS A 170 0.68 -12.86 9.66
C CYS A 170 -0.74 -13.03 10.22
N SER A 171 -1.73 -12.43 9.56
CA SER A 171 -3.13 -12.51 9.96
C SER A 171 -3.75 -13.91 9.84
N SER A 172 -3.08 -14.84 9.13
CA SER A 172 -3.60 -16.18 8.86
C SER A 172 -3.06 -17.25 9.82
N CYS A 173 -1.78 -17.17 10.22
CA CYS A 173 -1.12 -18.20 11.05
C CYS A 173 -0.40 -17.64 12.28
N ASN A 174 -0.45 -16.34 12.50
CA ASN A 174 0.22 -15.63 13.60
C ASN A 174 1.76 -15.70 13.58
N PHE A 175 2.37 -16.11 12.46
CA PHE A 175 3.82 -16.10 12.30
C PHE A 175 4.35 -14.66 12.37
N GLN A 176 5.50 -14.47 13.06
CA GLN A 176 6.17 -13.18 13.12
C GLN A 176 6.86 -12.89 11.80
N LEU A 177 6.44 -11.87 11.07
CA LEU A 177 6.99 -11.53 9.76
C LEU A 177 8.46 -11.07 9.83
N ILE A 178 8.89 -10.59 10.99
CA ILE A 178 10.28 -10.19 11.26
C ILE A 178 11.23 -11.39 11.28
N ASP A 179 10.74 -12.60 11.58
CA ASP A 179 11.53 -13.84 11.65
C ASP A 179 11.67 -14.53 10.28
N THR A 180 11.15 -13.91 9.22
CA THR A 180 11.24 -14.46 7.87
C THR A 180 12.70 -14.42 7.37
N PRO A 181 13.25 -15.56 6.89
CA PRO A 181 14.55 -15.59 6.25
C PRO A 181 14.62 -14.62 5.07
N THR A 182 15.74 -13.92 4.92
CA THR A 182 15.94 -12.95 3.86
C THR A 182 16.91 -13.46 2.81
N VAL A 183 16.63 -13.19 1.54
CA VAL A 183 17.51 -13.50 0.41
C VAL A 183 18.11 -12.18 -0.08
N TYR A 184 19.43 -12.15 -0.20
CA TYR A 184 20.16 -10.98 -0.69
C TYR A 184 19.92 -10.77 -2.19
N CYS A 185 19.69 -9.51 -2.57
CA CYS A 185 19.56 -9.08 -3.96
C CYS A 185 20.88 -8.44 -4.40
N SER A 186 21.63 -9.12 -5.26
CA SER A 186 22.93 -8.63 -5.76
C SER A 186 22.78 -7.51 -6.81
N SER A 187 21.64 -7.43 -7.50
CA SER A 187 21.40 -6.46 -8.57
C SER A 187 20.39 -5.40 -8.14
N MET A 188 20.89 -4.31 -7.58
CA MET A 188 20.05 -3.18 -7.13
C MET A 188 19.95 -2.05 -8.16
N SER A 189 20.66 -2.14 -9.28
CA SER A 189 20.81 -1.04 -10.27
C SER A 189 19.48 -0.54 -10.81
N LEU A 190 18.54 -1.45 -11.11
CA LEU A 190 17.21 -1.07 -11.60
C LEU A 190 16.40 -0.32 -10.56
N ILE A 191 16.51 -0.74 -9.30
CA ILE A 191 15.82 -0.08 -8.18
C ILE A 191 16.39 1.31 -7.94
N HIS A 192 17.73 1.45 -7.91
CA HIS A 192 18.39 2.73 -7.73
C HIS A 192 18.06 3.70 -8.88
N TRP A 193 18.10 3.23 -10.13
CA TRP A 193 17.67 4.04 -11.26
C TRP A 193 16.23 4.51 -11.14
N PHE A 194 15.30 3.62 -10.73
CA PHE A 194 13.91 4.02 -10.52
C PHE A 194 13.73 5.03 -9.38
N LEU A 195 14.49 4.87 -8.29
CA LEU A 195 14.49 5.84 -7.18
C LEU A 195 15.01 7.22 -7.63
N GLU A 196 16.09 7.25 -8.42
CA GLU A 196 16.62 8.49 -9.00
C GLU A 196 15.57 9.19 -9.89
N ILE A 197 14.80 8.43 -10.67
CA ILE A 197 13.69 8.99 -11.46
C ILE A 197 12.61 9.59 -10.55
N LEU A 198 12.22 8.90 -9.48
CA LEU A 198 11.23 9.39 -8.53
C LEU A 198 11.70 10.66 -7.79
N GLU A 199 13.00 10.80 -7.56
CA GLU A 199 13.61 11.97 -6.91
C GLU A 199 13.83 13.13 -7.89
N SER A 200 14.08 12.84 -9.17
CA SER A 200 14.36 13.85 -10.20
C SER A 200 13.13 14.66 -10.61
N ASP A 201 11.93 14.26 -10.19
CA ASP A 201 10.64 14.84 -10.61
C ASP A 201 10.50 14.93 -12.17
N SER A 202 11.15 14.03 -12.93
CA SER A 202 11.16 14.06 -14.40
C SER A 202 10.12 13.11 -15.00
N ASP A 203 9.02 13.67 -15.50
CA ASP A 203 7.97 12.90 -16.19
C ASP A 203 8.46 12.18 -17.44
N VAL A 204 9.43 12.75 -18.17
CA VAL A 204 9.99 12.15 -19.38
C VAL A 204 10.70 10.84 -19.05
N PHE A 205 11.58 10.84 -18.07
CA PHE A 205 12.30 9.64 -17.66
C PHE A 205 11.34 8.61 -17.05
N LEU A 206 10.35 9.05 -16.27
CA LEU A 206 9.35 8.15 -15.72
C LEU A 206 8.51 7.48 -16.80
N HIS A 207 8.11 8.21 -17.85
CA HIS A 207 7.34 7.64 -18.96
C HIS A 207 8.15 6.59 -19.72
N GLN A 208 9.42 6.87 -20.00
CA GLN A 208 10.33 5.90 -20.66
C GLN A 208 10.52 4.66 -19.79
N PHE A 209 10.79 4.83 -18.50
CA PHE A 209 10.91 3.73 -17.55
C PHE A 209 9.63 2.89 -17.49
N SER A 210 8.47 3.54 -17.38
CA SER A 210 7.16 2.87 -17.29
C SER A 210 6.91 1.99 -18.52
N SER A 211 7.20 2.48 -19.72
CA SER A 211 7.05 1.73 -20.96
C SER A 211 7.95 0.50 -20.98
N TYR A 212 9.20 0.66 -20.56
CA TYR A 212 10.19 -0.42 -20.49
C TYR A 212 9.79 -1.47 -19.43
N TRP A 213 9.42 -1.04 -18.24
CA TRP A 213 8.98 -1.92 -17.16
C TRP A 213 7.74 -2.74 -17.53
N LEU A 214 6.73 -2.11 -18.12
CA LEU A 214 5.51 -2.79 -18.54
C LEU A 214 5.76 -3.84 -19.63
N ALA A 215 6.75 -3.63 -20.49
CA ALA A 215 7.17 -4.64 -21.44
C ALA A 215 7.78 -5.86 -20.73
N ILE A 216 8.70 -5.64 -19.78
CA ILE A 216 9.30 -6.70 -18.98
C ILE A 216 8.25 -7.48 -18.18
N ASP A 217 7.34 -6.79 -17.49
CA ASP A 217 6.28 -7.41 -16.68
C ASP A 217 5.35 -8.28 -17.55
N LYS A 218 5.07 -7.86 -18.78
CA LYS A 218 4.30 -8.64 -19.75
C LYS A 218 5.02 -9.93 -20.14
N PHE A 219 6.32 -9.89 -20.43
CA PHE A 219 7.12 -11.08 -20.75
C PHE A 219 7.18 -12.05 -19.59
N ALA A 220 7.46 -11.58 -18.38
CA ALA A 220 7.53 -12.40 -17.18
C ALA A 220 6.19 -13.07 -16.85
N ASN A 221 5.05 -12.45 -17.18
CA ASN A 221 3.73 -13.04 -17.03
C ASN A 221 3.43 -14.10 -18.09
N LEU A 222 3.92 -13.93 -19.33
CA LEU A 222 3.79 -14.94 -20.39
C LEU A 222 4.58 -16.20 -20.03
N GLU A 223 5.81 -16.09 -19.55
CA GLU A 223 6.62 -17.24 -19.13
C GLU A 223 5.94 -18.00 -17.97
N ARG A 224 5.39 -17.31 -16.97
CA ARG A 224 4.68 -17.95 -15.87
C ARG A 224 3.46 -18.77 -16.34
N ASN A 225 2.71 -18.27 -17.31
CA ASN A 225 1.54 -18.98 -17.84
C ASN A 225 1.94 -20.21 -18.64
N LEU A 226 3.07 -20.20 -19.34
CA LEU A 226 3.58 -21.36 -20.09
C LEU A 226 4.08 -22.48 -19.17
N THR A 227 4.61 -22.16 -17.99
CA THR A 227 5.12 -23.14 -17.03
C THR A 227 4.03 -23.75 -16.14
N THR A 228 2.80 -23.21 -16.15
CA THR A 228 1.67 -23.76 -15.39
C THR A 228 0.79 -24.72 -16.20
N GLU A 229 1.08 -24.91 -17.50
CA GLU A 229 0.36 -25.86 -18.38
C GLU A 229 1.09 -27.21 -18.56
N GLU A 230 2.22 -27.44 -17.89
CA GLU A 230 2.90 -28.73 -17.76
C GLU A 230 2.57 -29.41 -16.40
#